data_23b6595676bf4258ae5ef4b8b59af890
#
_entry.id   23b6595676bf4258ae5ef4b8b59af890
#
_cell.length_a   1.000
_cell.length_b   1.000
_cell.length_c   1.000
_cell.angle_alpha   90.00
_cell.angle_beta   90.00
_cell.angle_gamma   90.00
#
_symmetry.space_group_name_H-M   'P 1'
#
loop_
_entity.id
_entity.type
_entity.pdbx_description
1 polymer ?
#
loop_
_entity_poly.entity_id
_entity_poly.type
_entity_poly.pdbx_seq_one_letter_code
_entity_poly.pdbx_strand_id
1 'polypeptide(L)'
;MAAPLTFLCITTYEKGQEFMRECKRQGCRVFLLTVEPLRHADWPRESLDDIFYMPVDLPLTEIVNAVTYLAREKKIDRIVALDEYDMETAATLREHMRIAGMGLTTMRYFRDKLAMRMQALEHGIRVPDFIPVLNHDDIRYYLSHVPGPWVLKPRSEASAIGIKLIDSPEALWPILDSLGDQQSSFLLEKFIPGDVYHVDSVVSEQEVVFSSVSRYGQPPMAVAQKGGIFTTYLLAGDSEEATALRTLNRELIQALGLVRGVSHAEFIRARSDGHFYFLECAARVGGAYISEMVEVATGINLWREWACIEIAGGKEPYRLPAVRDDYAGLILSLARQEDPDTSAYNDPEIALRLKRLHHAGLVLRSPDPARIQTLLENYSRRFAVEFLAIEPPGTKPAA
;
A
#
# COMPACT_ATOMS: atom_id res chain seq x y z
N MET A 1 -24.91 -12.23 26.85
CA MET A 1 -23.83 -11.55 26.14
C MET A 1 -24.07 -11.74 24.65
N ALA A 2 -23.87 -10.74 23.81
CA ALA A 2 -23.93 -10.92 22.37
C ALA A 2 -22.82 -11.88 21.92
N ALA A 3 -23.08 -12.69 20.88
CA ALA A 3 -22.05 -13.58 20.33
C ALA A 3 -20.86 -12.74 19.81
N PRO A 4 -19.61 -13.22 19.97
CA PRO A 4 -18.44 -12.51 19.47
C PRO A 4 -18.50 -12.36 17.93
N LEU A 5 -18.04 -11.22 17.43
CA LEU A 5 -17.87 -11.02 15.99
C LEU A 5 -16.86 -12.01 15.43
N THR A 6 -17.15 -12.54 14.24
CA THR A 6 -16.25 -13.45 13.54
C THR A 6 -15.68 -12.77 12.29
N PHE A 7 -14.36 -12.66 12.23
CA PHE A 7 -13.60 -12.13 11.11
C PHE A 7 -13.07 -13.27 10.25
N LEU A 8 -13.22 -13.16 8.93
CA LEU A 8 -12.42 -13.88 7.94
C LEU A 8 -11.40 -12.92 7.37
N CYS A 9 -10.15 -13.06 7.80
CA CYS A 9 -9.01 -12.36 7.26
C CYS A 9 -8.49 -13.12 6.03
N ILE A 10 -8.27 -12.42 4.91
CA ILE A 10 -7.75 -13.01 3.67
C ILE A 10 -6.42 -12.36 3.35
N THR A 11 -5.38 -13.16 3.16
CA THR A 11 -4.10 -12.69 2.67
C THR A 11 -3.31 -13.79 1.98
N THR A 12 -2.83 -13.49 0.78
CA THR A 12 -1.91 -14.33 0.00
C THR A 12 -0.45 -13.96 0.23
N TYR A 13 -0.19 -13.03 1.17
CA TYR A 13 1.13 -12.59 1.64
C TYR A 13 1.20 -12.65 3.16
N GLU A 14 2.41 -12.80 3.71
CA GLU A 14 2.64 -12.80 5.16
C GLU A 14 2.49 -11.38 5.74
N LYS A 15 1.24 -10.98 6.01
CA LYS A 15 0.86 -9.64 6.51
C LYS A 15 -0.32 -9.69 7.46
N GLY A 16 -0.50 -8.61 8.22
CA GLY A 16 -1.71 -8.38 9.03
C GLY A 16 -1.72 -9.06 10.39
N GLN A 17 -0.56 -9.54 10.89
CA GLN A 17 -0.46 -10.19 12.19
C GLN A 17 -1.03 -9.31 13.31
N GLU A 18 -0.70 -8.01 13.33
CA GLU A 18 -1.20 -7.07 14.34
C GLU A 18 -2.71 -6.81 14.26
N PHE A 19 -3.28 -6.83 13.04
CA PHE A 19 -4.74 -6.77 12.86
C PHE A 19 -5.42 -7.98 13.52
N MET A 20 -4.92 -9.19 13.26
CA MET A 20 -5.46 -10.44 13.80
C MET A 20 -5.31 -10.51 15.32
N ARG A 21 -4.13 -10.11 15.85
CA ARG A 21 -3.89 -10.00 17.30
C ARG A 21 -4.89 -9.04 17.96
N GLU A 22 -5.11 -7.88 17.36
CA GLU A 22 -6.03 -6.89 17.91
C GLU A 22 -7.47 -7.40 17.89
N CYS A 23 -7.94 -8.01 16.80
CA CYS A 23 -9.26 -8.63 16.75
C CYS A 23 -9.44 -9.65 17.88
N LYS A 24 -8.45 -10.51 18.12
CA LYS A 24 -8.48 -11.49 19.19
C LYS A 24 -8.49 -10.85 20.58
N ARG A 25 -7.66 -9.82 20.79
CA ARG A 25 -7.62 -9.05 22.05
C ARG A 25 -8.96 -8.42 22.39
N GLN A 26 -9.72 -7.99 21.38
CA GLN A 26 -11.08 -7.44 21.50
C GLN A 26 -12.18 -8.51 21.65
N GLY A 27 -11.78 -9.80 21.77
CA GLY A 27 -12.72 -10.90 21.98
C GLY A 27 -13.42 -11.41 20.72
N CYS A 28 -12.94 -11.05 19.53
CA CYS A 28 -13.45 -11.57 18.28
C CYS A 28 -12.96 -13.00 18.01
N ARG A 29 -13.70 -13.73 17.17
CA ARG A 29 -13.20 -14.93 16.51
C ARG A 29 -12.47 -14.52 15.23
N VAL A 30 -11.30 -15.13 14.98
CA VAL A 30 -10.46 -14.79 13.85
C VAL A 30 -10.13 -16.03 13.05
N PHE A 31 -10.58 -16.06 11.80
CA PHE A 31 -10.19 -17.05 10.80
C PHE A 31 -9.25 -16.43 9.80
N LEU A 32 -8.22 -17.17 9.42
CA LEU A 32 -7.30 -16.78 8.36
C LEU A 32 -7.51 -17.70 7.15
N LEU A 33 -7.73 -17.09 5.98
CA LEU A 33 -7.66 -17.76 4.68
C LEU A 33 -6.38 -17.29 3.98
N THR A 34 -5.48 -18.22 3.69
CA THR A 34 -4.18 -17.95 3.06
C THR A 34 -3.81 -19.06 2.08
N VAL A 35 -2.62 -18.96 1.49
CA VAL A 35 -2.15 -19.91 0.49
C VAL A 35 -1.21 -20.98 1.09
N GLU A 36 -1.18 -22.17 0.46
CA GLU A 36 -0.36 -23.30 0.93
C GLU A 36 1.12 -22.98 1.18
N PRO A 37 1.83 -22.20 0.34
CA PRO A 37 3.22 -21.84 0.60
C PRO A 37 3.46 -21.11 1.92
N LEU A 38 2.45 -20.41 2.46
CA LEU A 38 2.53 -19.68 3.71
C LEU A 38 2.13 -20.52 4.94
N ARG A 39 2.04 -21.85 4.80
CA ARG A 39 1.69 -22.75 5.90
C ARG A 39 2.63 -22.64 7.10
N HIS A 40 3.89 -22.34 6.86
CA HIS A 40 4.93 -22.22 7.88
C HIS A 40 5.36 -20.78 8.18
N ALA A 41 4.65 -19.78 7.61
CA ALA A 41 4.88 -18.39 7.92
C ALA A 41 4.60 -18.06 9.39
N ASP A 42 5.11 -16.92 9.86
CA ASP A 42 5.00 -16.48 11.25
C ASP A 42 3.61 -15.89 11.55
N TRP A 43 2.59 -16.75 11.45
CA TRP A 43 1.22 -16.38 11.80
C TRP A 43 1.03 -16.32 13.31
N PRO A 44 0.24 -15.37 13.84
CA PRO A 44 -0.09 -15.26 15.26
C PRO A 44 -1.10 -16.36 15.67
N ARG A 45 -0.63 -17.61 15.69
CA ARG A 45 -1.48 -18.79 15.86
C ARG A 45 -2.30 -18.75 17.16
N GLU A 46 -1.75 -18.13 18.21
CA GLU A 46 -2.43 -17.88 19.48
C GLU A 46 -3.65 -16.95 19.34
N SER A 47 -3.70 -16.15 18.27
CA SER A 47 -4.77 -15.20 17.98
C SER A 47 -5.74 -15.70 16.91
N LEU A 48 -5.54 -16.89 16.37
CA LEU A 48 -6.36 -17.49 15.32
C LEU A 48 -7.21 -18.63 15.87
N ASP A 49 -8.51 -18.62 15.57
CA ASP A 49 -9.40 -19.73 15.91
C ASP A 49 -9.31 -20.85 14.85
N ASP A 50 -8.96 -20.51 13.61
CA ASP A 50 -8.71 -21.50 12.55
C ASP A 50 -7.90 -20.87 11.39
N ILE A 51 -7.19 -21.72 10.63
CA ILE A 51 -6.42 -21.31 9.43
C ILE A 51 -6.80 -22.24 8.29
N PHE A 52 -7.23 -21.65 7.17
CA PHE A 52 -7.58 -22.35 5.95
C PHE A 52 -6.54 -22.05 4.87
N TYR A 53 -6.05 -23.09 4.23
CA TYR A 53 -5.04 -22.98 3.18
C TYR A 53 -5.66 -23.33 1.83
N MET A 54 -5.36 -22.52 0.81
CA MET A 54 -5.83 -22.74 -0.56
C MET A 54 -4.63 -22.81 -1.52
N PRO A 55 -4.76 -23.46 -2.68
CA PRO A 55 -3.78 -23.36 -3.77
C PRO A 55 -3.58 -21.90 -4.20
N VAL A 56 -2.36 -21.54 -4.62
CA VAL A 56 -2.01 -20.16 -5.04
C VAL A 56 -2.90 -19.66 -6.18
N ASP A 57 -3.17 -20.51 -7.18
CA ASP A 57 -3.92 -20.15 -8.39
C ASP A 57 -5.36 -20.66 -8.35
N LEU A 58 -5.97 -20.78 -7.16
CA LEU A 58 -7.35 -21.23 -7.03
C LEU A 58 -8.29 -20.21 -7.69
N PRO A 59 -9.14 -20.61 -8.65
CA PRO A 59 -10.09 -19.71 -9.28
C PRO A 59 -11.03 -19.05 -8.26
N LEU A 60 -11.38 -17.78 -8.47
CA LEU A 60 -12.24 -17.01 -7.56
C LEU A 60 -13.57 -17.71 -7.28
N THR A 61 -14.16 -18.36 -8.26
CA THR A 61 -15.40 -19.15 -8.10
C THR A 61 -15.24 -20.29 -7.10
N GLU A 62 -14.09 -20.95 -7.10
CA GLU A 62 -13.80 -22.04 -6.16
C GLU A 62 -13.54 -21.50 -4.76
N ILE A 63 -12.89 -20.32 -4.64
CA ILE A 63 -12.76 -19.63 -3.34
C ILE A 63 -14.13 -19.29 -2.78
N VAL A 64 -15.04 -18.77 -3.59
CA VAL A 64 -16.42 -18.47 -3.19
C VAL A 64 -17.14 -19.73 -2.69
N ASN A 65 -17.02 -20.85 -3.44
CA ASN A 65 -17.60 -22.14 -3.04
C ASN A 65 -17.04 -22.63 -1.70
N ALA A 66 -15.72 -22.58 -1.53
CA ALA A 66 -15.06 -23.02 -0.30
C ALA A 66 -15.47 -22.19 0.92
N VAL A 67 -15.48 -20.86 0.79
CA VAL A 67 -15.86 -19.96 1.88
C VAL A 67 -17.36 -20.10 2.22
N THR A 68 -18.22 -20.23 1.23
CA THR A 68 -19.65 -20.45 1.48
C THR A 68 -19.95 -21.84 2.06
N TYR A 69 -19.16 -22.86 1.72
CA TYR A 69 -19.21 -24.15 2.40
C TYR A 69 -18.84 -24.01 3.88
N LEU A 70 -17.74 -23.30 4.18
CA LEU A 70 -17.32 -23.01 5.56
C LEU A 70 -18.42 -22.27 6.33
N ALA A 71 -19.11 -21.33 5.68
CA ALA A 71 -20.15 -20.52 6.29
C ALA A 71 -21.43 -21.32 6.67
N ARG A 72 -21.56 -22.57 6.24
CA ARG A 72 -22.67 -23.45 6.67
C ARG A 72 -22.62 -23.75 8.17
N GLU A 73 -21.42 -23.79 8.73
CA GLU A 73 -21.20 -24.12 10.14
C GLU A 73 -20.58 -22.98 10.94
N LYS A 74 -19.85 -22.08 10.28
CA LYS A 74 -19.13 -20.98 10.91
C LYS A 74 -19.70 -19.65 10.43
N LYS A 75 -20.40 -18.96 11.31
CA LYS A 75 -20.89 -17.60 11.00
C LYS A 75 -19.72 -16.68 10.74
N ILE A 76 -19.75 -15.91 9.63
CA ILE A 76 -18.78 -14.88 9.28
C ILE A 76 -19.49 -13.53 9.30
N ASP A 77 -19.02 -12.60 10.15
CA ASP A 77 -19.61 -11.27 10.31
C ASP A 77 -18.84 -10.19 9.54
N ARG A 78 -17.55 -10.40 9.32
CA ARG A 78 -16.64 -9.49 8.60
C ARG A 78 -15.69 -10.27 7.70
N ILE A 79 -15.38 -9.70 6.54
CA ILE A 79 -14.35 -10.20 5.63
C ILE A 79 -13.39 -9.06 5.36
N VAL A 80 -12.09 -9.28 5.58
CA VAL A 80 -11.05 -8.24 5.42
C VAL A 80 -9.90 -8.78 4.59
N ALA A 81 -9.58 -8.10 3.48
CA ALA A 81 -8.36 -8.34 2.73
C ALA A 81 -7.21 -7.59 3.40
N LEU A 82 -6.19 -8.30 3.88
CA LEU A 82 -5.03 -7.71 4.55
C LEU A 82 -3.94 -7.26 3.54
N ASP A 83 -4.08 -7.66 2.29
CA ASP A 83 -3.25 -7.20 1.17
C ASP A 83 -4.11 -6.73 -0.01
N GLU A 84 -3.52 -5.89 -0.86
CA GLU A 84 -4.23 -5.35 -2.03
C GLU A 84 -4.57 -6.39 -3.09
N TYR A 85 -3.78 -7.46 -3.22
CA TYR A 85 -4.06 -8.55 -4.16
C TYR A 85 -5.31 -9.36 -3.78
N ASP A 86 -5.69 -9.36 -2.50
CA ASP A 86 -6.84 -10.10 -1.99
C ASP A 86 -8.14 -9.28 -1.97
N MET A 87 -8.08 -8.01 -2.36
CA MET A 87 -9.23 -7.10 -2.27
C MET A 87 -10.40 -7.54 -3.16
N GLU A 88 -10.13 -8.05 -4.37
CA GLU A 88 -11.17 -8.54 -5.28
C GLU A 88 -11.88 -9.76 -4.70
N THR A 89 -11.12 -10.70 -4.15
CA THR A 89 -11.66 -11.88 -3.46
C THR A 89 -12.56 -11.47 -2.28
N ALA A 90 -12.08 -10.57 -1.44
CA ALA A 90 -12.85 -10.09 -0.29
C ALA A 90 -14.12 -9.33 -0.72
N ALA A 91 -14.04 -8.49 -1.73
CA ALA A 91 -15.19 -7.74 -2.25
C ALA A 91 -16.25 -8.67 -2.85
N THR A 92 -15.83 -9.65 -3.66
CA THR A 92 -16.72 -10.67 -4.24
C THR A 92 -17.42 -11.47 -3.16
N LEU A 93 -16.69 -11.93 -2.14
CA LEU A 93 -17.26 -12.68 -1.02
C LEU A 93 -18.26 -11.83 -0.21
N ARG A 94 -17.94 -10.55 0.07
CA ARG A 94 -18.86 -9.65 0.78
C ARG A 94 -20.17 -9.47 0.01
N GLU A 95 -20.10 -9.23 -1.29
CA GLU A 95 -21.31 -9.08 -2.11
C GLU A 95 -22.10 -10.40 -2.22
N HIS A 96 -21.43 -11.52 -2.44
CA HIS A 96 -22.07 -12.82 -2.54
C HIS A 96 -22.78 -13.23 -1.24
N MET A 97 -22.11 -13.03 -0.10
CA MET A 97 -22.61 -13.42 1.21
C MET A 97 -23.43 -12.33 1.91
N ARG A 98 -23.62 -11.15 1.28
CA ARG A 98 -24.32 -9.99 1.87
C ARG A 98 -23.71 -9.51 3.17
N ILE A 99 -22.36 -9.57 3.27
CA ILE A 99 -21.61 -9.04 4.39
C ILE A 99 -21.25 -7.58 4.09
N ALA A 100 -21.48 -6.70 5.08
CA ALA A 100 -21.18 -5.27 4.93
C ALA A 100 -19.68 -5.02 4.72
N GLY A 101 -19.36 -4.06 3.85
CA GLY A 101 -17.98 -3.62 3.53
C GLY A 101 -17.86 -3.17 2.08
N MET A 102 -16.64 -2.88 1.66
CA MET A 102 -16.32 -2.44 0.31
C MET A 102 -16.69 -3.53 -0.71
N GLY A 103 -17.55 -3.19 -1.67
CA GLY A 103 -17.91 -4.05 -2.80
C GLY A 103 -17.00 -3.86 -4.01
N LEU A 104 -17.27 -4.61 -5.09
CA LEU A 104 -16.43 -4.66 -6.29
C LEU A 104 -16.23 -3.31 -6.98
N THR A 105 -17.28 -2.48 -7.07
CA THR A 105 -17.18 -1.17 -7.71
C THR A 105 -16.21 -0.25 -6.98
N THR A 106 -16.40 -0.09 -5.66
CA THR A 106 -15.53 0.76 -4.84
C THR A 106 -14.11 0.19 -4.75
N MET A 107 -13.95 -1.14 -4.65
CA MET A 107 -12.65 -1.80 -4.62
C MET A 107 -11.78 -1.42 -5.83
N ARG A 108 -12.37 -1.27 -7.03
CA ARG A 108 -11.64 -0.88 -8.24
C ARG A 108 -10.95 0.48 -8.10
N TYR A 109 -11.53 1.41 -7.34
CA TYR A 109 -10.90 2.71 -7.07
C TYR A 109 -9.66 2.64 -6.17
N PHE A 110 -9.35 1.44 -5.63
CA PHE A 110 -8.16 1.18 -4.81
C PHE A 110 -7.23 0.11 -5.41
N ARG A 111 -7.57 -0.41 -6.61
CA ARG A 111 -6.79 -1.45 -7.30
C ARG A 111 -6.48 -1.12 -8.76
N ASP A 112 -7.41 -0.50 -9.47
CA ASP A 112 -7.29 -0.22 -10.89
C ASP A 112 -6.87 1.24 -11.10
N LYS A 113 -5.62 1.46 -11.53
CA LYS A 113 -5.06 2.80 -11.73
C LYS A 113 -5.85 3.66 -12.72
N LEU A 114 -6.48 3.04 -13.74
CA LEU A 114 -7.36 3.77 -14.65
C LEU A 114 -8.63 4.25 -13.93
N ALA A 115 -9.27 3.38 -13.17
CA ALA A 115 -10.44 3.75 -12.37
C ALA A 115 -10.09 4.82 -11.33
N MET A 116 -8.93 4.72 -10.67
CA MET A 116 -8.40 5.74 -9.76
C MET A 116 -8.25 7.11 -10.44
N ARG A 117 -7.66 7.13 -11.66
CA ARG A 117 -7.45 8.37 -12.42
C ARG A 117 -8.77 9.03 -12.80
N MET A 118 -9.70 8.24 -13.33
CA MET A 118 -11.01 8.75 -13.75
C MET A 118 -11.78 9.31 -12.56
N GLN A 119 -11.87 8.56 -11.47
CA GLN A 119 -12.58 8.96 -10.27
C GLN A 119 -11.99 10.22 -9.64
N ALA A 120 -10.65 10.31 -9.54
CA ALA A 120 -9.96 11.47 -9.01
C ALA A 120 -10.20 12.71 -9.89
N LEU A 121 -10.08 12.56 -11.20
CA LEU A 121 -10.29 13.66 -12.16
C LEU A 121 -11.72 14.19 -12.11
N GLU A 122 -12.75 13.32 -12.05
CA GLU A 122 -14.16 13.69 -11.93
C GLU A 122 -14.45 14.52 -10.67
N HIS A 123 -13.63 14.35 -9.63
CA HIS A 123 -13.74 15.12 -8.38
C HIS A 123 -12.75 16.30 -8.30
N GLY A 124 -12.13 16.70 -9.44
CA GLY A 124 -11.25 17.87 -9.51
C GLY A 124 -9.85 17.66 -8.92
N ILE A 125 -9.46 16.43 -8.58
CA ILE A 125 -8.13 16.09 -8.08
C ILE A 125 -7.18 15.96 -9.27
N ARG A 126 -6.04 16.66 -9.20
CA ARG A 126 -5.03 16.60 -10.27
C ARG A 126 -4.42 15.21 -10.38
N VAL A 127 -4.40 14.71 -11.60
CA VAL A 127 -3.73 13.48 -12.00
C VAL A 127 -2.81 13.75 -13.19
N PRO A 128 -1.77 12.94 -13.45
CA PRO A 128 -1.05 13.02 -14.72
C PRO A 128 -2.02 12.89 -15.91
N ASP A 129 -1.76 13.59 -17.01
CA ASP A 129 -2.52 13.36 -18.26
C ASP A 129 -2.42 11.86 -18.61
N PHE A 130 -3.52 11.22 -18.93
CA PHE A 130 -3.55 9.76 -19.13
C PHE A 130 -4.53 9.33 -20.21
N ILE A 131 -4.32 8.11 -20.71
CA ILE A 131 -5.25 7.46 -21.65
C ILE A 131 -5.28 5.94 -21.38
N PRO A 132 -6.45 5.28 -21.46
CA PRO A 132 -6.50 3.81 -21.47
C PRO A 132 -5.87 3.26 -22.74
N VAL A 133 -5.16 2.15 -22.66
CA VAL A 133 -4.56 1.50 -23.83
C VAL A 133 -5.62 0.61 -24.51
N LEU A 134 -6.52 1.26 -25.28
CA LEU A 134 -7.65 0.60 -25.95
C LEU A 134 -7.68 0.96 -27.44
N ASN A 135 -8.11 2.15 -27.79
CA ASN A 135 -8.21 2.60 -29.18
C ASN A 135 -6.88 3.17 -29.66
N HIS A 136 -6.32 2.64 -30.74
CA HIS A 136 -5.01 3.08 -31.25
C HIS A 136 -5.03 4.48 -31.87
N ASP A 137 -6.16 4.95 -32.40
CA ASP A 137 -6.27 6.30 -32.92
C ASP A 137 -6.31 7.33 -31.78
N ASP A 138 -6.99 7.02 -30.67
CA ASP A 138 -6.98 7.84 -29.48
C ASP A 138 -5.56 7.91 -28.87
N ILE A 139 -4.82 6.77 -28.87
CA ILE A 139 -3.43 6.75 -28.41
C ILE A 139 -2.54 7.63 -29.31
N ARG A 140 -2.68 7.54 -30.65
CA ARG A 140 -1.94 8.42 -31.58
C ARG A 140 -2.26 9.89 -31.33
N TYR A 141 -3.55 10.20 -31.15
CA TYR A 141 -3.99 11.56 -30.81
C TYR A 141 -3.35 12.04 -29.50
N TYR A 142 -3.40 11.23 -28.45
CA TYR A 142 -2.80 11.53 -27.14
C TYR A 142 -1.29 11.83 -27.28
N LEU A 143 -0.53 10.93 -27.94
CA LEU A 143 0.91 11.10 -28.13
C LEU A 143 1.27 12.37 -28.92
N SER A 144 0.39 12.82 -29.82
CA SER A 144 0.62 14.05 -30.60
C SER A 144 0.30 15.34 -29.83
N HIS A 145 -0.50 15.28 -28.77
CA HIS A 145 -0.95 16.45 -27.99
C HIS A 145 -0.33 16.53 -26.60
N VAL A 146 0.03 15.42 -26.01
CA VAL A 146 0.67 15.36 -24.70
C VAL A 146 2.16 15.07 -24.87
N PRO A 147 3.05 16.03 -24.58
CA PRO A 147 4.48 15.84 -24.75
C PRO A 147 5.04 14.78 -23.79
N GLY A 148 5.90 13.91 -24.30
CA GLY A 148 6.61 12.90 -23.51
C GLY A 148 7.70 13.46 -22.57
N PRO A 149 8.40 12.59 -21.86
CA PRO A 149 8.24 11.13 -21.87
C PRO A 149 6.92 10.67 -21.21
N TRP A 150 6.52 9.43 -21.48
CA TRP A 150 5.34 8.80 -20.91
C TRP A 150 5.69 7.58 -20.07
N VAL A 151 4.71 7.12 -19.30
CA VAL A 151 4.80 5.90 -18.50
C VAL A 151 3.70 4.95 -18.93
N LEU A 152 4.08 3.78 -19.42
CA LEU A 152 3.16 2.66 -19.64
C LEU A 152 3.22 1.77 -18.40
N LYS A 153 2.07 1.56 -17.74
CA LYS A 153 2.00 0.78 -16.51
C LYS A 153 0.79 -0.13 -16.46
N PRO A 154 0.91 -1.33 -15.86
CA PRO A 154 -0.23 -2.18 -15.56
C PRO A 154 -1.23 -1.46 -14.65
N ARG A 155 -2.53 -1.68 -14.90
CA ARG A 155 -3.61 -1.06 -14.13
C ARG A 155 -3.69 -1.59 -12.70
N SER A 156 -3.42 -2.88 -12.50
CA SER A 156 -3.69 -3.58 -11.23
C SER A 156 -2.44 -4.18 -10.57
N GLU A 157 -1.24 -3.77 -10.95
CA GLU A 157 0.00 -4.20 -10.30
C GLU A 157 0.45 -3.19 -9.22
N ALA A 158 1.30 -3.67 -8.31
CA ALA A 158 1.88 -2.90 -7.21
C ALA A 158 3.41 -2.84 -7.32
N SER A 159 4.08 -2.10 -6.45
CA SER A 159 5.55 -2.06 -6.29
C SER A 159 6.31 -1.70 -7.57
N ALA A 160 5.74 -0.85 -8.43
CA ALA A 160 6.31 -0.44 -9.71
C ALA A 160 6.59 -1.58 -10.72
N ILE A 161 5.99 -2.77 -10.51
CA ILE A 161 6.16 -3.92 -11.39
C ILE A 161 5.54 -3.62 -12.78
N GLY A 162 6.28 -3.99 -13.83
CA GLY A 162 5.82 -3.86 -15.22
C GLY A 162 5.73 -2.43 -15.75
N ILE A 163 6.17 -1.42 -14.98
CA ILE A 163 6.20 -0.03 -15.41
C ILE A 163 7.32 0.18 -16.44
N LYS A 164 7.01 0.81 -17.56
CA LYS A 164 7.97 1.14 -18.63
C LYS A 164 7.95 2.64 -18.92
N LEU A 165 9.13 3.25 -18.97
CA LEU A 165 9.30 4.62 -19.46
C LEU A 165 9.32 4.59 -21.00
N ILE A 166 8.59 5.48 -21.63
CA ILE A 166 8.44 5.59 -23.09
C ILE A 166 8.95 6.96 -23.52
N ASP A 167 10.09 6.97 -24.19
CA ASP A 167 10.78 8.22 -24.55
C ASP A 167 10.31 8.78 -25.90
N SER A 168 9.72 7.96 -26.77
CA SER A 168 9.18 8.39 -28.06
C SER A 168 7.93 7.60 -28.46
N PRO A 169 7.07 8.17 -29.33
CA PRO A 169 5.89 7.46 -29.83
C PRO A 169 6.24 6.14 -30.52
N GLU A 170 7.37 6.09 -31.25
CA GLU A 170 7.82 4.90 -31.97
C GLU A 170 8.21 3.75 -31.02
N ALA A 171 8.71 4.07 -29.83
CA ALA A 171 9.08 3.09 -28.82
C ALA A 171 7.86 2.38 -28.19
N LEU A 172 6.67 3.00 -28.25
CA LEU A 172 5.46 2.43 -27.65
C LEU A 172 4.92 1.25 -28.45
N TRP A 173 4.83 1.37 -29.79
CA TRP A 173 4.12 0.40 -30.62
C TRP A 173 4.66 -1.03 -30.54
N PRO A 174 5.98 -1.29 -30.61
CA PRO A 174 6.50 -2.65 -30.44
C PRO A 174 6.16 -3.27 -29.08
N ILE A 175 6.04 -2.42 -28.04
CA ILE A 175 5.65 -2.90 -26.71
C ILE A 175 4.17 -3.30 -26.71
N LEU A 176 3.29 -2.49 -27.29
CA LEU A 176 1.87 -2.79 -27.41
C LEU A 176 1.67 -4.06 -28.26
N ASP A 177 2.37 -4.20 -29.39
CA ASP A 177 2.32 -5.40 -30.21
C ASP A 177 2.71 -6.66 -29.42
N SER A 178 3.74 -6.56 -28.57
CA SER A 178 4.16 -7.67 -27.71
C SER A 178 3.17 -8.03 -26.59
N LEU A 179 2.33 -7.07 -26.15
CA LEU A 179 1.29 -7.30 -25.16
C LEU A 179 0.05 -7.97 -25.76
N GLY A 180 -0.19 -7.83 -27.07
CA GLY A 180 -1.35 -8.41 -27.74
C GLY A 180 -2.66 -8.03 -27.05
N ASP A 181 -3.49 -9.01 -26.73
CA ASP A 181 -4.80 -8.81 -26.08
C ASP A 181 -4.69 -8.25 -24.64
N GLN A 182 -3.50 -8.27 -24.05
CA GLN A 182 -3.26 -7.75 -22.71
C GLN A 182 -3.15 -6.21 -22.67
N GLN A 183 -3.12 -5.52 -23.81
CA GLN A 183 -3.00 -4.06 -23.89
C GLN A 183 -4.02 -3.34 -23.01
N SER A 184 -5.27 -3.80 -23.00
CA SER A 184 -6.37 -3.22 -22.22
C SER A 184 -6.14 -3.23 -20.70
N SER A 185 -5.20 -4.04 -20.23
CA SER A 185 -4.78 -4.10 -18.83
C SER A 185 -3.72 -3.04 -18.47
N PHE A 186 -3.39 -2.14 -19.40
CA PHE A 186 -2.41 -1.08 -19.22
C PHE A 186 -3.03 0.31 -19.33
N LEU A 187 -2.31 1.26 -18.73
CA LEU A 187 -2.57 2.70 -18.75
C LEU A 187 -1.31 3.40 -19.27
N LEU A 188 -1.49 4.35 -20.19
CA LEU A 188 -0.42 5.26 -20.62
C LEU A 188 -0.65 6.62 -19.97
N GLU A 189 0.34 7.18 -19.30
CA GLU A 189 0.25 8.49 -18.69
C GLU A 189 1.52 9.31 -18.91
N LYS A 190 1.39 10.64 -18.83
CA LYS A 190 2.54 11.55 -18.87
C LYS A 190 3.44 11.31 -17.69
N PHE A 191 4.75 11.17 -17.94
CA PHE A 191 5.74 11.12 -16.87
C PHE A 191 5.91 12.51 -16.25
N ILE A 192 5.77 12.58 -14.92
CA ILE A 192 5.96 13.81 -14.15
C ILE A 192 7.25 13.70 -13.35
N PRO A 193 8.31 14.48 -13.69
CA PRO A 193 9.48 14.59 -12.83
C PRO A 193 9.14 15.30 -11.53
N GLY A 194 9.43 14.67 -10.38
CA GLY A 194 9.08 15.27 -9.09
C GLY A 194 9.54 14.46 -7.90
N ASP A 195 9.22 14.97 -6.73
CA ASP A 195 9.42 14.29 -5.46
C ASP A 195 8.13 13.56 -5.08
N VAL A 196 8.25 12.32 -4.63
CA VAL A 196 7.10 11.47 -4.29
C VAL A 196 6.87 11.49 -2.80
N TYR A 197 5.60 11.62 -2.43
CA TYR A 197 5.10 11.65 -1.06
C TYR A 197 4.06 10.56 -0.86
N HIS A 198 3.88 10.12 0.38
CA HIS A 198 2.77 9.25 0.71
C HIS A 198 2.03 9.75 1.96
N VAL A 199 0.75 9.44 1.99
CA VAL A 199 -0.13 9.72 3.12
C VAL A 199 -0.74 8.42 3.58
N ASP A 200 -0.43 8.02 4.81
CA ASP A 200 -0.99 6.84 5.46
C ASP A 200 -2.10 7.27 6.40
N SER A 201 -3.29 6.74 6.20
CA SER A 201 -4.48 7.23 6.90
C SER A 201 -5.28 6.13 7.57
N VAL A 202 -5.98 6.53 8.64
CA VAL A 202 -7.04 5.78 9.28
C VAL A 202 -8.37 6.47 8.99
N VAL A 203 -9.34 5.72 8.47
CA VAL A 203 -10.63 6.23 7.98
C VAL A 203 -11.77 5.56 8.73
N SER A 204 -12.66 6.36 9.31
CA SER A 204 -13.86 5.91 10.00
C SER A 204 -15.07 6.69 9.51
N GLU A 205 -16.07 6.00 8.99
CA GLU A 205 -17.31 6.57 8.46
C GLU A 205 -17.07 7.70 7.43
N GLN A 206 -16.15 7.43 6.46
CA GLN A 206 -15.68 8.34 5.39
C GLN A 206 -14.86 9.54 5.90
N GLU A 207 -14.61 9.65 7.21
CA GLU A 207 -13.76 10.69 7.77
C GLU A 207 -12.35 10.19 7.99
N VAL A 208 -11.35 10.95 7.53
CA VAL A 208 -9.94 10.70 7.85
C VAL A 208 -9.68 11.16 9.28
N VAL A 209 -9.66 10.20 10.21
CA VAL A 209 -9.49 10.46 11.65
C VAL A 209 -8.03 10.56 12.07
N PHE A 210 -7.12 10.03 11.26
CA PHE A 210 -5.68 10.14 11.41
C PHE A 210 -5.02 10.14 10.04
N SER A 211 -3.95 10.92 9.88
CA SER A 211 -3.07 10.83 8.73
C SER A 211 -1.63 11.23 9.07
N SER A 212 -0.68 10.44 8.62
CA SER A 212 0.76 10.75 8.59
C SER A 212 1.20 11.05 7.18
N VAL A 213 1.97 12.11 7.00
CA VAL A 213 2.50 12.53 5.71
C VAL A 213 3.99 12.29 5.68
N SER A 214 4.45 11.57 4.66
CA SER A 214 5.86 11.22 4.51
C SER A 214 6.36 11.53 3.10
N ARG A 215 7.69 11.66 2.97
CA ARG A 215 8.37 11.84 1.70
C ARG A 215 9.35 10.70 1.47
N TYR A 216 9.36 10.14 0.26
CA TYR A 216 10.40 9.22 -0.15
C TYR A 216 11.71 9.96 -0.42
N GLY A 217 12.85 9.37 -0.04
CA GLY A 217 14.16 9.92 -0.37
C GLY A 217 14.46 9.90 -1.86
N GLN A 218 14.03 8.81 -2.53
CA GLN A 218 14.00 8.69 -3.99
C GLN A 218 12.64 8.15 -4.42
N PRO A 219 12.15 8.52 -5.62
CA PRO A 219 10.91 7.96 -6.15
C PRO A 219 10.95 6.41 -6.16
N PRO A 220 9.90 5.71 -5.66
CA PRO A 220 9.88 4.25 -5.60
C PRO A 220 10.16 3.56 -6.93
N MET A 221 9.67 4.12 -8.04
CA MET A 221 9.93 3.62 -9.39
C MET A 221 11.45 3.64 -9.71
N ALA A 222 12.18 4.67 -9.31
CA ALA A 222 13.62 4.75 -9.55
C ALA A 222 14.38 3.70 -8.75
N VAL A 223 13.99 3.48 -7.49
CA VAL A 223 14.57 2.43 -6.63
C VAL A 223 14.28 1.04 -7.19
N ALA A 224 13.04 0.77 -7.61
CA ALA A 224 12.65 -0.53 -8.16
C ALA A 224 13.34 -0.86 -9.49
N GLN A 225 13.53 0.12 -10.38
CA GLN A 225 14.10 -0.11 -11.71
C GLN A 225 15.63 -0.13 -11.75
N LYS A 226 16.26 0.70 -10.93
CA LYS A 226 17.75 0.88 -10.96
C LYS A 226 18.45 0.17 -9.79
N GLY A 227 17.70 -0.38 -8.87
CA GLY A 227 18.19 -0.75 -7.55
C GLY A 227 18.52 0.49 -6.72
N GLY A 228 18.54 0.35 -5.42
CA GLY A 228 18.91 1.47 -4.54
C GLY A 228 18.47 1.25 -3.10
N ILE A 229 18.78 2.25 -2.29
CA ILE A 229 18.36 2.28 -0.90
C ILE A 229 16.98 2.94 -0.82
N PHE A 230 16.02 2.20 -0.32
CA PHE A 230 14.70 2.74 -0.03
C PHE A 230 14.76 3.55 1.26
N THR A 231 14.35 4.80 1.21
CA THR A 231 14.18 5.64 2.39
C THR A 231 12.88 6.41 2.32
N THR A 232 12.26 6.57 3.47
CA THR A 232 11.13 7.47 3.66
C THR A 232 11.17 8.08 5.06
N TYR A 233 10.58 9.26 5.24
CA TYR A 233 10.54 9.95 6.53
C TYR A 233 9.30 10.82 6.67
N LEU A 234 8.81 10.96 7.91
CA LEU A 234 7.70 11.82 8.24
C LEU A 234 8.06 13.29 8.07
N LEU A 235 7.15 14.05 7.48
CA LEU A 235 7.25 15.51 7.42
C LEU A 235 6.79 16.14 8.73
N ALA A 236 7.27 17.36 8.98
CA ALA A 236 6.75 18.20 10.07
C ALA A 236 5.25 18.44 9.83
N GLY A 237 4.46 18.22 10.89
CA GLY A 237 3.00 18.27 10.80
C GLY A 237 2.44 19.62 10.38
N ASP A 238 3.16 20.70 10.67
CA ASP A 238 2.83 22.09 10.34
C ASP A 238 3.46 22.57 9.02
N SER A 239 4.23 21.73 8.32
CA SER A 239 4.80 22.10 7.01
C SER A 239 3.71 22.35 5.96
N GLU A 240 4.02 23.22 5.00
CA GLU A 240 3.13 23.55 3.90
C GLU A 240 2.74 22.28 3.10
N GLU A 241 3.73 21.43 2.81
CA GLU A 241 3.51 20.17 2.10
C GLU A 241 2.60 19.22 2.88
N ALA A 242 2.83 19.04 4.18
CA ALA A 242 2.01 18.16 4.99
C ALA A 242 0.57 18.64 5.09
N THR A 243 0.37 19.95 5.22
CA THR A 243 -0.96 20.58 5.29
C THR A 243 -1.71 20.41 3.97
N ALA A 244 -1.04 20.70 2.84
CA ALA A 244 -1.62 20.54 1.51
C ALA A 244 -1.99 19.08 1.22
N LEU A 245 -1.08 18.14 1.52
CA LEU A 245 -1.30 16.71 1.29
C LEU A 245 -2.40 16.12 2.19
N ARG A 246 -2.53 16.55 3.44
CA ARG A 246 -3.66 16.12 4.29
C ARG A 246 -5.00 16.56 3.74
N THR A 247 -5.08 17.79 3.22
CA THR A 247 -6.31 18.31 2.59
C THR A 247 -6.64 17.52 1.35
N LEU A 248 -5.67 17.37 0.44
CA LEU A 248 -5.83 16.62 -0.80
C LEU A 248 -6.18 15.15 -0.55
N ASN A 249 -5.55 14.53 0.44
CA ASN A 249 -5.84 13.13 0.80
C ASN A 249 -7.26 12.96 1.36
N ARG A 250 -7.77 13.92 2.15
CA ARG A 250 -9.15 13.87 2.63
C ARG A 250 -10.15 13.94 1.47
N GLU A 251 -9.93 14.85 0.53
CA GLU A 251 -10.73 14.96 -0.68
C GLU A 251 -10.66 13.67 -1.51
N LEU A 252 -9.48 13.10 -1.67
CA LEU A 252 -9.26 11.85 -2.38
C LEU A 252 -10.01 10.68 -1.73
N ILE A 253 -9.89 10.49 -0.43
CA ILE A 253 -10.57 9.40 0.29
C ILE A 253 -12.09 9.49 0.16
N GLN A 254 -12.66 10.69 0.21
CA GLN A 254 -14.07 10.94 -0.03
C GLN A 254 -14.46 10.61 -1.48
N ALA A 255 -13.67 11.06 -2.45
CA ALA A 255 -13.89 10.80 -3.88
C ALA A 255 -13.84 9.30 -4.21
N LEU A 256 -12.89 8.56 -3.66
CA LEU A 256 -12.74 7.12 -3.86
C LEU A 256 -13.74 6.28 -3.05
N GLY A 257 -14.39 6.87 -2.02
CA GLY A 257 -15.47 6.25 -1.26
C GLY A 257 -15.03 5.21 -0.22
N LEU A 258 -13.87 5.38 0.42
CA LEU A 258 -13.46 4.55 1.55
C LEU A 258 -14.29 4.89 2.78
N VAL A 259 -15.15 3.97 3.20
CA VAL A 259 -16.00 4.18 4.39
C VAL A 259 -15.25 3.90 5.68
N ARG A 260 -14.51 2.77 5.73
CA ARG A 260 -13.76 2.31 6.91
C ARG A 260 -12.49 1.62 6.49
N GLY A 261 -11.45 1.76 7.29
CA GLY A 261 -10.20 1.05 7.12
C GLY A 261 -9.00 1.97 7.18
N VAL A 262 -7.97 1.57 6.46
CA VAL A 262 -6.72 2.33 6.31
C VAL A 262 -6.42 2.53 4.84
N SER A 263 -5.63 3.55 4.53
CA SER A 263 -5.17 3.80 3.17
C SER A 263 -3.72 4.22 3.13
N HIS A 264 -3.07 3.88 2.03
CA HIS A 264 -1.76 4.37 1.64
C HIS A 264 -1.92 5.05 0.28
N ALA A 265 -1.80 6.38 0.23
CA ALA A 265 -2.00 7.19 -0.96
C ALA A 265 -0.68 7.86 -1.36
N GLU A 266 -0.33 7.79 -2.66
CA GLU A 266 0.89 8.38 -3.20
C GLU A 266 0.60 9.60 -4.08
N PHE A 267 1.44 10.63 -3.91
CA PHE A 267 1.37 11.89 -4.64
C PHE A 267 2.76 12.29 -5.14
N ILE A 268 2.83 12.95 -6.28
CA ILE A 268 4.06 13.55 -6.78
C ILE A 268 3.93 15.06 -6.83
N ARG A 269 4.89 15.77 -6.25
CA ARG A 269 5.02 17.22 -6.42
C ARG A 269 5.85 17.47 -7.68
N ALA A 270 5.20 17.95 -8.72
CA ALA A 270 5.84 18.20 -10.00
C ALA A 270 6.88 19.33 -9.89
N ARG A 271 8.06 19.14 -10.49
CA ARG A 271 9.10 20.19 -10.53
C ARG A 271 8.75 21.32 -11.47
N SER A 272 7.87 21.08 -12.44
CA SER A 272 7.48 22.06 -13.47
C SER A 272 6.60 23.18 -12.95
N ASP A 273 5.69 22.87 -12.02
CA ASP A 273 4.65 23.81 -11.56
C ASP A 273 4.45 23.81 -10.03
N GLY A 274 5.15 22.91 -9.30
CA GLY A 274 5.07 22.80 -7.84
C GLY A 274 3.78 22.19 -7.30
N HIS A 275 2.86 21.76 -8.16
CA HIS A 275 1.61 21.15 -7.75
C HIS A 275 1.75 19.67 -7.41
N PHE A 276 0.85 19.19 -6.54
CA PHE A 276 0.70 17.77 -6.26
C PHE A 276 -0.25 17.12 -7.26
N TYR A 277 0.17 15.95 -7.76
CA TYR A 277 -0.61 15.07 -8.61
C TYR A 277 -0.79 13.73 -7.91
N PHE A 278 -2.00 13.22 -7.90
CA PHE A 278 -2.30 11.92 -7.34
C PHE A 278 -1.76 10.78 -8.23
N LEU A 279 -1.05 9.82 -7.63
CA LEU A 279 -0.46 8.68 -8.33
C LEU A 279 -1.24 7.39 -8.11
N GLU A 280 -1.45 6.99 -6.86
CA GLU A 280 -2.21 5.77 -6.53
C GLU A 280 -2.67 5.80 -5.07
N CYS A 281 -3.69 4.99 -4.76
CA CYS A 281 -4.18 4.78 -3.41
C CYS A 281 -4.57 3.32 -3.22
N ALA A 282 -4.02 2.68 -2.21
CA ALA A 282 -4.39 1.33 -1.79
C ALA A 282 -5.16 1.40 -0.46
N ALA A 283 -6.29 0.69 -0.37
CA ALA A 283 -7.06 0.58 0.88
C ALA A 283 -6.48 -0.54 1.77
N ARG A 284 -5.22 -0.37 2.13
CA ARG A 284 -4.45 -1.26 3.02
C ARG A 284 -3.32 -0.48 3.69
N VAL A 285 -2.69 -1.10 4.66
CA VAL A 285 -1.50 -0.56 5.32
C VAL A 285 -0.33 -0.47 4.34
N GLY A 286 0.44 0.61 4.39
CA GLY A 286 1.66 0.81 3.60
C GLY A 286 2.65 -0.33 3.81
N GLY A 287 3.31 -0.78 2.71
CA GLY A 287 4.32 -1.82 2.74
C GLY A 287 5.67 -1.34 3.26
N ALA A 288 6.71 -2.18 3.11
CA ALA A 288 8.09 -1.84 3.41
C ALA A 288 8.32 -1.27 4.82
N TYR A 289 7.59 -1.74 5.83
CA TYR A 289 7.65 -1.29 7.24
C TYR A 289 7.26 0.18 7.48
N ILE A 290 6.48 0.76 6.57
CA ILE A 290 5.95 2.13 6.75
C ILE A 290 5.04 2.20 7.98
N SER A 291 4.25 1.16 8.29
CA SER A 291 3.40 1.13 9.48
C SER A 291 4.20 1.19 10.77
N GLU A 292 5.34 0.50 10.83
CA GLU A 292 6.25 0.52 11.97
C GLU A 292 6.91 1.90 12.14
N MET A 293 7.27 2.56 11.04
CA MET A 293 7.77 3.93 11.08
C MET A 293 6.70 4.89 11.63
N VAL A 294 5.46 4.76 11.18
CA VAL A 294 4.33 5.59 11.68
C VAL A 294 4.09 5.30 13.17
N GLU A 295 4.05 4.04 13.59
CA GLU A 295 3.86 3.67 14.99
C GLU A 295 4.99 4.20 15.89
N VAL A 296 6.24 4.08 15.45
CA VAL A 296 7.42 4.56 16.19
C VAL A 296 7.34 6.06 16.43
N ALA A 297 6.90 6.85 15.45
CA ALA A 297 6.75 8.30 15.59
C ALA A 297 5.52 8.67 16.42
N THR A 298 4.37 8.15 16.04
CA THR A 298 3.06 8.65 16.49
C THR A 298 2.42 7.83 17.60
N GLY A 299 2.83 6.57 17.78
CA GLY A 299 2.17 5.61 18.67
C GLY A 299 0.95 4.95 18.04
N ILE A 300 0.58 5.33 16.82
CA ILE A 300 -0.58 4.77 16.10
C ILE A 300 -0.13 3.58 15.27
N ASN A 301 -0.57 2.40 15.64
CA ASN A 301 -0.39 1.18 14.84
C ASN A 301 -1.57 1.03 13.87
N LEU A 302 -1.32 1.24 12.58
CA LEU A 302 -2.36 1.25 11.54
C LEU A 302 -3.16 -0.06 11.47
N TRP A 303 -2.53 -1.21 11.73
CA TRP A 303 -3.20 -2.50 11.75
C TRP A 303 -4.18 -2.63 12.91
N ARG A 304 -3.77 -2.19 14.11
CA ARG A 304 -4.63 -2.22 15.31
C ARG A 304 -5.82 -1.27 15.17
N GLU A 305 -5.56 -0.06 14.68
CA GLU A 305 -6.63 0.92 14.49
C GLU A 305 -7.63 0.47 13.42
N TRP A 306 -7.14 -0.18 12.35
CA TRP A 306 -8.02 -0.79 11.36
C TRP A 306 -8.93 -1.86 11.99
N ALA A 307 -8.37 -2.76 12.80
CA ALA A 307 -9.16 -3.77 13.50
C ALA A 307 -10.23 -3.12 14.41
N CYS A 308 -9.86 -2.09 15.19
CA CYS A 308 -10.79 -1.37 16.06
C CYS A 308 -11.95 -0.75 15.27
N ILE A 309 -11.69 -0.13 14.13
CA ILE A 309 -12.71 0.47 13.26
C ILE A 309 -13.66 -0.59 12.66
N GLU A 310 -13.10 -1.71 12.19
CA GLU A 310 -13.93 -2.82 11.65
C GLU A 310 -14.80 -3.47 12.74
N ILE A 311 -14.31 -3.54 13.98
CA ILE A 311 -15.06 -4.04 15.12
C ILE A 311 -16.19 -3.08 15.48
N ALA A 312 -15.90 -1.78 15.60
CA ALA A 312 -16.90 -0.75 15.88
C ALA A 312 -18.00 -0.72 14.83
N GLY A 313 -17.63 -0.90 13.54
CA GLY A 313 -18.57 -1.07 12.43
C GLY A 313 -19.58 0.06 12.27
N GLY A 314 -19.24 1.29 12.67
CA GLY A 314 -20.09 2.47 12.63
C GLY A 314 -21.23 2.50 13.67
N LYS A 315 -21.27 1.53 14.59
CA LYS A 315 -22.29 1.50 15.66
C LYS A 315 -21.93 2.40 16.83
N GLU A 316 -20.64 2.59 17.05
CA GLU A 316 -20.10 3.47 18.08
C GLU A 316 -19.08 4.44 17.48
N PRO A 317 -18.97 5.67 17.97
CA PRO A 317 -17.96 6.61 17.53
C PRO A 317 -16.55 6.04 17.80
N TYR A 318 -15.75 5.91 16.76
CA TYR A 318 -14.35 5.55 16.91
C TYR A 318 -13.58 6.71 17.58
N ARG A 319 -12.68 6.37 18.51
CA ARG A 319 -11.82 7.34 19.19
C ARG A 319 -10.36 6.97 18.95
N LEU A 320 -9.66 7.86 18.24
CA LEU A 320 -8.22 7.73 18.03
C LEU A 320 -7.49 7.80 19.38
N PRO A 321 -6.50 6.92 19.66
CA PRO A 321 -5.61 7.07 20.79
C PRO A 321 -4.82 8.38 20.76
N ALA A 322 -4.16 8.72 21.88
CA ALA A 322 -3.28 9.88 21.93
C ALA A 322 -2.11 9.73 20.96
N VAL A 323 -1.93 10.73 20.12
CA VAL A 323 -0.87 10.76 19.10
C VAL A 323 0.37 11.44 19.70
N ARG A 324 1.55 10.81 19.55
CA ARG A 324 2.84 11.45 19.83
C ARG A 324 3.23 12.36 18.67
N ASP A 325 4.10 13.30 18.94
CA ASP A 325 4.59 14.28 17.95
C ASP A 325 6.11 14.14 17.74
N ASP A 326 6.57 12.90 17.56
CA ASP A 326 7.96 12.61 17.16
C ASP A 326 8.05 12.44 15.65
N TYR A 327 9.26 12.52 15.12
CA TYR A 327 9.59 12.23 13.73
C TYR A 327 10.23 10.86 13.62
N ALA A 328 9.99 10.20 12.48
CA ALA A 328 10.64 8.95 12.17
C ALA A 328 11.12 8.91 10.73
N GLY A 329 12.11 8.07 10.50
CA GLY A 329 12.62 7.74 9.19
C GLY A 329 12.88 6.25 9.07
N LEU A 330 12.69 5.74 7.90
CA LEU A 330 12.92 4.34 7.54
C LEU A 330 13.99 4.25 6.46
N ILE A 331 14.94 3.35 6.65
CA ILE A 331 15.89 2.92 5.62
C ILE A 331 15.79 1.41 5.44
N LEU A 332 15.72 0.98 4.19
CA LEU A 332 15.63 -0.43 3.80
C LEU A 332 16.42 -0.69 2.54
N SER A 333 17.13 -1.82 2.49
CA SER A 333 17.88 -2.28 1.32
C SER A 333 17.77 -3.80 1.19
N LEU A 334 17.70 -4.30 -0.02
CA LEU A 334 18.08 -5.67 -0.28
C LEU A 334 19.55 -5.85 0.11
N ALA A 335 19.86 -6.97 0.75
CA ALA A 335 21.21 -7.26 1.25
C ALA A 335 21.81 -8.47 0.54
N ARG A 336 23.11 -8.38 0.22
CA ARG A 336 23.90 -9.51 -0.28
C ARG A 336 24.02 -10.64 0.73
N GLN A 337 24.02 -10.27 2.02
CA GLN A 337 24.06 -11.20 3.14
C GLN A 337 22.66 -11.80 3.37
N GLU A 338 22.61 -13.08 3.68
CA GLU A 338 21.36 -13.76 4.05
C GLU A 338 20.79 -13.19 5.35
N ASP A 339 21.64 -12.99 6.37
CA ASP A 339 21.29 -12.36 7.64
C ASP A 339 22.18 -11.13 7.85
N PRO A 340 21.77 -9.94 7.39
CA PRO A 340 22.60 -8.74 7.44
C PRO A 340 22.72 -8.20 8.87
N ASP A 341 23.95 -8.03 9.34
CA ASP A 341 24.22 -7.46 10.68
C ASP A 341 24.25 -5.94 10.64
N THR A 342 23.28 -5.32 11.30
CA THR A 342 23.18 -3.86 11.47
C THR A 342 23.69 -3.37 12.82
N SER A 343 24.39 -4.18 13.62
CA SER A 343 24.85 -3.84 14.99
C SER A 343 25.84 -2.67 15.02
N ALA A 344 26.63 -2.50 13.94
CA ALA A 344 27.56 -1.37 13.79
C ALA A 344 26.91 0.01 13.64
N TYR A 345 25.57 0.05 13.46
CA TYR A 345 24.75 1.26 13.50
C TYR A 345 24.24 1.43 14.93
N ASN A 346 24.74 2.39 15.69
CA ASN A 346 24.51 2.47 17.13
C ASN A 346 24.02 3.84 17.63
N ASP A 347 23.52 4.69 16.74
CA ASP A 347 22.90 5.96 17.13
C ASP A 347 21.65 5.71 18.01
N PRO A 348 21.44 6.53 19.07
CA PRO A 348 20.34 6.33 20.02
C PRO A 348 18.95 6.50 19.40
N GLU A 349 18.85 7.10 18.22
CA GLU A 349 17.63 7.28 17.47
C GLU A 349 17.13 5.99 16.80
N ILE A 350 17.92 4.90 16.78
CA ILE A 350 17.48 3.62 16.20
C ILE A 350 16.42 3.01 17.13
N ALA A 351 15.17 3.09 16.70
CA ALA A 351 14.02 2.56 17.44
C ALA A 351 13.72 1.11 17.09
N LEU A 352 13.97 0.69 15.85
CA LEU A 352 13.72 -0.68 15.39
C LEU A 352 14.79 -1.12 14.40
N ARG A 353 15.24 -2.39 14.55
CA ARG A 353 16.06 -3.09 13.56
C ARG A 353 15.22 -4.16 12.89
N LEU A 354 15.15 -4.10 11.58
CA LEU A 354 14.37 -5.06 10.81
C LEU A 354 15.10 -6.41 10.75
N LYS A 355 14.36 -7.49 10.95
CA LYS A 355 14.86 -8.85 10.85
C LYS A 355 14.13 -9.57 9.74
N ARG A 356 14.76 -9.64 8.60
CA ARG A 356 14.25 -10.38 7.44
C ARG A 356 15.43 -10.83 6.60
N LEU A 357 15.39 -12.07 6.12
CA LEU A 357 16.43 -12.62 5.25
C LEU A 357 16.64 -11.72 4.04
N HIS A 358 17.89 -11.50 3.70
CA HIS A 358 18.33 -10.65 2.60
C HIS A 358 17.83 -9.19 2.63
N HIS A 359 17.46 -8.69 3.83
CA HIS A 359 17.04 -7.29 3.98
C HIS A 359 17.73 -6.64 5.17
N ALA A 360 18.48 -5.57 4.92
CA ALA A 360 18.99 -4.68 5.96
C ALA A 360 18.05 -3.49 6.12
N GLY A 361 17.61 -3.20 7.35
CA GLY A 361 16.72 -2.07 7.55
C GLY A 361 16.69 -1.56 9.00
N LEU A 362 16.42 -0.27 9.13
CA LEU A 362 16.33 0.45 10.41
C LEU A 362 15.15 1.43 10.37
N VAL A 363 14.46 1.53 11.50
CA VAL A 363 13.52 2.63 11.77
C VAL A 363 14.15 3.54 12.83
N LEU A 364 14.21 4.83 12.52
CA LEU A 364 14.79 5.88 13.35
C LEU A 364 13.67 6.73 13.95
N ARG A 365 13.86 7.24 15.18
CA ARG A 365 12.96 8.19 15.84
C ARG A 365 13.76 9.32 16.48
N SER A 366 13.27 10.55 16.33
CA SER A 366 13.83 11.73 16.97
C SER A 366 12.75 12.81 17.15
N PRO A 367 12.82 13.65 18.17
CA PRO A 367 12.02 14.87 18.23
C PRO A 367 12.49 15.94 17.23
N ASP A 368 13.66 15.76 16.61
CA ASP A 368 14.23 16.68 15.63
C ASP A 368 14.19 16.06 14.22
N PRO A 369 13.39 16.60 13.26
CA PRO A 369 13.30 16.10 11.89
C PRO A 369 14.62 16.25 11.12
N ALA A 370 15.44 17.24 11.40
CA ALA A 370 16.74 17.44 10.74
C ALA A 370 17.72 16.32 11.11
N ARG A 371 17.65 15.82 12.34
CA ARG A 371 18.44 14.68 12.80
C ARG A 371 18.08 13.40 12.02
N ILE A 372 16.78 13.16 11.79
CA ILE A 372 16.32 12.03 10.98
C ILE A 372 16.89 12.09 9.57
N GLN A 373 16.80 13.24 8.90
CA GLN A 373 17.32 13.41 7.54
C GLN A 373 18.84 13.19 7.48
N THR A 374 19.59 13.78 8.43
CA THR A 374 21.04 13.61 8.53
C THR A 374 21.43 12.12 8.68
N LEU A 375 20.71 11.38 9.54
CA LEU A 375 20.97 9.95 9.74
C LEU A 375 20.64 9.14 8.50
N LEU A 376 19.50 9.39 7.84
CA LEU A 376 19.12 8.70 6.62
C LEU A 376 20.13 8.91 5.49
N GLU A 377 20.64 10.14 5.31
CA GLU A 377 21.68 10.44 4.33
C GLU A 377 23.00 9.71 4.63
N ASN A 378 23.43 9.70 5.89
CA ASN A 378 24.65 9.01 6.31
C ASN A 378 24.51 7.50 6.16
N TYR A 379 23.39 6.94 6.61
CA TYR A 379 23.12 5.52 6.55
C TYR A 379 22.91 5.04 5.11
N SER A 380 22.30 5.83 4.24
CA SER A 380 22.16 5.48 2.81
C SER A 380 23.51 5.26 2.14
N ARG A 381 24.50 6.12 2.42
CA ARG A 381 25.86 5.96 1.90
C ARG A 381 26.53 4.68 2.41
N ARG A 382 26.35 4.36 3.69
CA ARG A 382 26.91 3.14 4.29
C ARG A 382 26.20 1.88 3.78
N PHE A 383 24.86 1.88 3.74
CA PHE A 383 24.06 0.76 3.23
C PHE A 383 24.41 0.40 1.79
N ALA A 384 24.66 1.42 0.95
CA ALA A 384 25.07 1.20 -0.44
C ALA A 384 26.38 0.41 -0.55
N VAL A 385 27.31 0.59 0.38
CA VAL A 385 28.61 -0.12 0.40
C VAL A 385 28.49 -1.46 1.13
N GLU A 386 27.82 -1.48 2.28
CA GLU A 386 27.84 -2.62 3.19
C GLU A 386 26.82 -3.72 2.79
N PHE A 387 25.65 -3.34 2.29
CA PHE A 387 24.53 -4.29 2.08
C PHE A 387 24.08 -4.42 0.63
N LEU A 388 23.89 -3.31 -0.06
CA LEU A 388 23.10 -3.23 -1.30
C LEU A 388 23.34 -4.39 -2.26
N ALA A 389 22.27 -5.17 -2.50
CA ALA A 389 22.13 -6.10 -3.61
C ALA A 389 21.18 -5.48 -4.66
N ILE A 390 21.44 -5.79 -5.93
CA ILE A 390 20.60 -5.38 -7.04
C ILE A 390 20.05 -6.67 -7.66
N GLU A 391 18.74 -6.86 -7.58
CA GLU A 391 18.05 -7.95 -8.27
C GLU A 391 17.37 -7.41 -9.53
N PRO A 392 17.27 -8.22 -10.60
CA PRO A 392 16.41 -7.89 -11.72
C PRO A 392 14.97 -7.66 -11.26
N PRO A 393 14.20 -6.75 -11.89
CA PRO A 393 12.81 -6.53 -11.54
C PRO A 393 12.04 -7.85 -11.57
N GLY A 394 11.47 -8.23 -10.42
CA GLY A 394 10.64 -9.44 -10.29
C GLY A 394 9.31 -9.29 -11.01
N THR A 395 8.67 -10.42 -11.30
CA THR A 395 7.31 -10.46 -11.88
C THR A 395 6.20 -10.35 -10.83
N LYS A 396 6.53 -10.58 -9.55
CA LYS A 396 5.64 -10.37 -8.39
C LYS A 396 6.48 -9.98 -7.18
N PRO A 397 5.94 -9.21 -6.22
CA PRO A 397 6.63 -8.98 -4.95
C PRO A 397 6.97 -10.32 -4.29
N ALA A 398 8.13 -10.41 -3.64
CA ALA A 398 8.46 -11.58 -2.83
C ALA A 398 7.42 -11.71 -1.70
N ALA A 399 6.89 -12.91 -1.53
CA ALA A 399 5.92 -13.23 -0.49
C ALA A 399 6.50 -13.05 0.92
#